data_25bf3d74cf9248382fc15cde1ecce817
#
_entry.id   25bf3d74cf9248382fc15cde1ecce817
#
_cell.length_a   1.000
_cell.length_b   1.000
_cell.length_c   1.000
_cell.angle_alpha   90.00
_cell.angle_beta   90.00
_cell.angle_gamma   90.00
#
_symmetry.space_group_name_H-M   'P 1'
#
loop_
_entity.id
_entity.type
_entity.pdbx_description
1 polymer ?
#
loop_
_entity_poly.entity_id
_entity_poly.type
_entity_poly.pdbx_seq_one_letter_code
_entity_poly.pdbx_strand_id
1 'polypeptide(L)'
;MVQGHAVNDNKLLRDLTRERIFSLFHLYRYQYHTKDILKYIEDFLLPSFIYYYYRDSVKDFGLFLNSITDKDERFLPVFKRVNNLLYSIQNEGNGSDIRILGDIHSNGSTKYLINNKIRYQQYPYYNDIINNVLSIFLDNYKQYFPKISKDNFGNIVREYVDIDEKTDSESVVREYYHNLGKFIPGLLLLRSIDINAENMIIHLPYPIFFDMETVLSGEFDEAYSNYDIKNTGVVKVIDDIDSSLLSGGLKKNKSYLKPIIIGDINSPRIVWKVKSKGKYHNIPILNGKKALASNYVNDLMRGYKESYEKILLKKDDILNVVLPDNNFIRVIFRPTRVYRVITLESCYPQVYENSNIDDFLKKKLSEYQLIHNVDVKDLLSIELESINKLEIPVFYCSVKSRDIISPEGRIAAKFFYSPESYWKKFVSKNIDKEFFINQELILRNSIQEIE
;
A
#
# COMPACT_ATOMS: atom_id res chain seq x y z
N MET A 1 -30.28 8.10 26.80
CA MET A 1 -30.49 6.63 26.91
C MET A 1 -30.61 5.89 25.58
N VAL A 2 -30.76 6.56 24.44
CA VAL A 2 -30.91 5.90 23.09
C VAL A 2 -29.56 5.45 22.49
N GLN A 3 -28.43 6.02 22.92
CA GLN A 3 -27.11 5.67 22.36
C GLN A 3 -26.57 4.29 22.82
N GLY A 4 -27.03 3.75 23.95
CA GLY A 4 -26.52 2.48 24.49
C GLY A 4 -27.06 1.25 23.78
N HIS A 5 -28.30 1.27 23.29
CA HIS A 5 -28.90 0.12 22.61
C HIS A 5 -28.33 -0.10 21.20
N ALA A 6 -28.14 0.97 20.41
CA ALA A 6 -27.61 0.87 19.05
C ALA A 6 -26.17 0.30 18.98
N VAL A 7 -25.36 0.49 20.02
CA VAL A 7 -23.98 -0.04 20.05
C VAL A 7 -23.95 -1.54 20.35
N ASN A 8 -24.85 -2.01 21.21
CA ASN A 8 -24.94 -3.44 21.55
C ASN A 8 -25.56 -4.28 20.40
N ASP A 9 -26.57 -3.74 19.73
CA ASP A 9 -27.20 -4.39 18.59
C ASP A 9 -26.24 -4.54 17.40
N ASN A 10 -25.41 -3.52 17.13
CA ASN A 10 -24.40 -3.59 16.08
C ASN A 10 -23.29 -4.62 16.36
N LYS A 11 -22.96 -4.87 17.63
CA LYS A 11 -22.03 -5.93 18.00
C LYS A 11 -22.66 -7.30 17.78
N LEU A 12 -23.89 -7.48 18.22
CA LEU A 12 -24.64 -8.72 18.04
C LEU A 12 -24.81 -9.06 16.56
N LEU A 13 -25.17 -8.08 15.72
CA LEU A 13 -25.29 -8.28 14.28
C LEU A 13 -23.96 -8.64 13.60
N ARG A 14 -22.88 -8.02 14.04
CA ARG A 14 -21.54 -8.37 13.55
C ARG A 14 -21.16 -9.79 13.93
N ASP A 15 -21.44 -10.19 15.16
CA ASP A 15 -21.12 -11.53 15.64
C ASP A 15 -22.01 -12.59 14.92
N LEU A 16 -23.28 -12.32 14.71
CA LEU A 16 -24.18 -13.15 13.90
C LEU A 16 -23.73 -13.24 12.44
N THR A 17 -23.30 -12.11 11.84
CA THR A 17 -22.78 -12.09 10.47
C THR A 17 -21.54 -12.97 10.36
N ARG A 18 -20.63 -12.90 11.32
CA ARG A 18 -19.43 -13.72 11.37
C ARG A 18 -19.77 -15.20 11.45
N GLU A 19 -20.65 -15.59 12.37
CA GLU A 19 -21.07 -16.98 12.51
C GLU A 19 -21.67 -17.52 11.21
N ARG A 20 -22.49 -16.74 10.52
CA ARG A 20 -23.11 -17.15 9.26
C ARG A 20 -22.12 -17.22 8.11
N ILE A 21 -21.18 -16.27 8.02
CA ILE A 21 -20.07 -16.34 7.06
C ILE A 21 -19.22 -17.59 7.33
N PHE A 22 -18.91 -17.89 8.59
CA PHE A 22 -18.21 -19.11 8.98
C PHE A 22 -18.95 -20.37 8.51
N SER A 23 -20.25 -20.43 8.71
CA SER A 23 -21.08 -21.57 8.30
C SER A 23 -21.10 -21.72 6.78
N LEU A 24 -21.34 -20.61 6.06
CA LEU A 24 -21.49 -20.60 4.60
C LEU A 24 -20.24 -21.07 3.86
N PHE A 25 -19.09 -20.64 4.29
CA PHE A 25 -17.81 -21.00 3.67
C PHE A 25 -17.14 -22.20 4.33
N HIS A 26 -17.84 -22.93 5.22
CA HIS A 26 -17.29 -24.06 5.99
C HIS A 26 -15.98 -23.71 6.71
N LEU A 27 -15.86 -22.45 7.16
CA LEU A 27 -14.63 -21.90 7.75
C LEU A 27 -14.30 -22.49 9.13
N TYR A 28 -15.21 -23.25 9.75
CA TYR A 28 -14.97 -23.94 11.03
C TYR A 28 -13.77 -24.89 11.01
N ARG A 29 -13.42 -25.41 9.82
CA ARG A 29 -12.23 -26.25 9.64
C ARG A 29 -10.91 -25.45 9.69
N TYR A 30 -10.99 -24.10 9.65
CA TYR A 30 -9.85 -23.18 9.47
C TYR A 30 -9.80 -22.13 10.58
N GLN A 31 -10.15 -22.47 11.82
CA GLN A 31 -10.36 -21.54 12.94
C GLN A 31 -9.27 -20.50 13.17
N TYR A 32 -8.03 -20.79 12.77
CA TYR A 32 -6.89 -19.88 12.96
C TYR A 32 -6.62 -18.94 11.77
N HIS A 33 -7.16 -19.19 10.58
CA HIS A 33 -6.78 -18.54 9.33
C HIS A 33 -7.85 -17.62 8.74
N THR A 34 -8.98 -17.50 9.37
CA THR A 34 -10.19 -16.91 8.77
C THR A 34 -10.41 -15.45 9.12
N LYS A 35 -9.67 -14.90 10.09
CA LYS A 35 -9.91 -13.56 10.61
C LYS A 35 -9.79 -12.47 9.53
N ASP A 36 -8.82 -12.58 8.65
CA ASP A 36 -8.59 -11.61 7.59
C ASP A 36 -9.57 -11.78 6.42
N ILE A 37 -9.91 -13.04 6.10
CA ILE A 37 -10.96 -13.37 5.13
C ILE A 37 -12.31 -12.85 5.61
N LEU A 38 -12.63 -13.08 6.89
CA LEU A 38 -13.84 -12.55 7.50
C LEU A 38 -13.89 -11.04 7.45
N LYS A 39 -12.79 -10.38 7.78
CA LYS A 39 -12.70 -8.92 7.73
C LYS A 39 -12.92 -8.40 6.31
N TYR A 40 -12.35 -9.07 5.31
CA TYR A 40 -12.54 -8.71 3.91
C TYR A 40 -14.02 -8.82 3.51
N ILE A 41 -14.68 -9.92 3.86
CA ILE A 41 -16.10 -10.12 3.56
C ILE A 41 -16.97 -9.13 4.33
N GLU A 42 -16.69 -8.91 5.63
CA GLU A 42 -17.40 -7.95 6.47
C GLU A 42 -17.36 -6.53 5.89
N ASP A 43 -16.21 -6.10 5.39
CA ASP A 43 -16.05 -4.75 4.86
C ASP A 43 -17.02 -4.48 3.69
N PHE A 44 -17.33 -5.48 2.87
CA PHE A 44 -18.25 -5.34 1.73
C PHE A 44 -19.72 -5.69 2.06
N LEU A 45 -19.96 -6.72 2.82
CA LEU A 45 -21.30 -7.25 3.01
C LEU A 45 -22.05 -6.72 4.23
N LEU A 46 -21.32 -6.37 5.30
CA LEU A 46 -21.94 -5.95 6.54
C LEU A 46 -22.90 -4.75 6.40
N PRO A 47 -22.55 -3.69 5.65
CA PRO A 47 -23.46 -2.56 5.46
C PRO A 47 -24.81 -2.98 4.86
N SER A 48 -24.77 -3.82 3.82
CA SER A 48 -25.96 -4.32 3.15
C SER A 48 -26.77 -5.27 4.03
N PHE A 49 -26.09 -6.18 4.75
CA PHE A 49 -26.75 -7.09 5.65
C PHE A 49 -27.49 -6.35 6.78
N ILE A 50 -26.87 -5.34 7.39
CA ILE A 50 -27.51 -4.53 8.43
C ILE A 50 -28.72 -3.79 7.86
N TYR A 51 -28.60 -3.21 6.69
CA TYR A 51 -29.68 -2.47 6.05
C TYR A 51 -30.92 -3.36 5.81
N TYR A 52 -30.74 -4.54 5.19
CA TYR A 52 -31.85 -5.44 4.90
C TYR A 52 -32.39 -6.13 6.14
N TYR A 53 -31.54 -6.40 7.14
CA TYR A 53 -31.97 -6.96 8.42
C TYR A 53 -33.00 -6.05 9.11
N TYR A 54 -32.78 -4.75 9.08
CA TYR A 54 -33.70 -3.80 9.72
C TYR A 54 -34.84 -3.38 8.82
N ARG A 55 -34.61 -3.14 7.54
CA ARG A 55 -35.66 -2.67 6.60
C ARG A 55 -36.65 -3.77 6.24
N ASP A 56 -36.14 -4.93 5.84
CA ASP A 56 -36.92 -5.99 5.23
C ASP A 56 -37.09 -7.19 6.17
N SER A 57 -36.64 -7.08 7.43
CA SER A 57 -36.66 -8.17 8.44
C SER A 57 -35.99 -9.45 7.97
N VAL A 58 -34.99 -9.35 7.09
CA VAL A 58 -34.24 -10.48 6.55
C VAL A 58 -33.27 -10.98 7.63
N LYS A 59 -33.71 -11.96 8.41
CA LYS A 59 -32.95 -12.56 9.54
C LYS A 59 -32.08 -13.74 9.11
N ASP A 60 -32.34 -14.31 7.97
CA ASP A 60 -31.57 -15.41 7.41
C ASP A 60 -30.47 -14.89 6.47
N PHE A 61 -29.21 -15.23 6.79
CA PHE A 61 -28.07 -14.76 6.00
C PHE A 61 -27.99 -15.42 4.61
N GLY A 62 -28.48 -16.65 4.48
CA GLY A 62 -28.56 -17.31 3.16
C GLY A 62 -29.54 -16.63 2.23
N LEU A 63 -30.73 -16.28 2.76
CA LEU A 63 -31.71 -15.48 2.03
C LEU A 63 -31.17 -14.09 1.70
N PHE A 64 -30.43 -13.48 2.61
CA PHE A 64 -29.74 -12.20 2.36
C PHE A 64 -28.76 -12.32 1.20
N LEU A 65 -27.89 -13.32 1.19
CA LEU A 65 -26.89 -13.49 0.13
C LEU A 65 -27.53 -13.69 -1.23
N ASN A 66 -28.58 -14.50 -1.32
CA ASN A 66 -29.32 -14.66 -2.56
C ASN A 66 -29.93 -13.33 -3.03
N SER A 67 -30.55 -12.60 -2.10
CA SER A 67 -31.15 -11.31 -2.44
C SER A 67 -30.14 -10.24 -2.82
N ILE A 68 -28.93 -10.22 -2.23
CA ILE A 68 -27.92 -9.21 -2.56
C ILE A 68 -27.29 -9.45 -3.92
N THR A 69 -27.05 -10.70 -4.28
CA THR A 69 -26.48 -11.04 -5.60
C THR A 69 -27.48 -10.80 -6.72
N ASP A 70 -28.77 -10.95 -6.47
CA ASP A 70 -29.83 -10.60 -7.42
C ASP A 70 -29.97 -9.07 -7.60
N LYS A 71 -29.67 -8.30 -6.56
CA LYS A 71 -29.73 -6.84 -6.59
C LYS A 71 -28.45 -6.20 -7.11
N ASP A 72 -27.32 -6.79 -6.84
CA ASP A 72 -26.01 -6.30 -7.27
C ASP A 72 -25.04 -7.46 -7.53
N GLU A 73 -24.91 -7.83 -8.79
CA GLU A 73 -24.05 -8.93 -9.25
C GLU A 73 -22.56 -8.73 -8.96
N ARG A 74 -22.13 -7.50 -8.61
CA ARG A 74 -20.73 -7.20 -8.25
C ARG A 74 -20.26 -7.95 -7.02
N PHE A 75 -21.16 -8.44 -6.17
CA PHE A 75 -20.82 -9.28 -5.02
C PHE A 75 -20.38 -10.70 -5.41
N LEU A 76 -20.75 -11.22 -6.57
CA LEU A 76 -20.33 -12.54 -7.03
C LEU A 76 -18.81 -12.71 -7.16
N PRO A 77 -18.05 -11.74 -7.70
CA PRO A 77 -16.58 -11.81 -7.71
C PRO A 77 -15.97 -11.92 -6.32
N VAL A 78 -16.55 -11.29 -5.30
CA VAL A 78 -16.07 -11.38 -3.91
C VAL A 78 -16.16 -12.82 -3.42
N PHE A 79 -17.29 -13.49 -3.64
CA PHE A 79 -17.46 -14.90 -3.24
C PHE A 79 -16.55 -15.85 -3.99
N LYS A 80 -16.36 -15.63 -5.31
CA LYS A 80 -15.42 -16.42 -6.10
C LYS A 80 -13.98 -16.28 -5.59
N ARG A 81 -13.55 -15.07 -5.25
CA ARG A 81 -12.21 -14.82 -4.69
C ARG A 81 -12.02 -15.50 -3.34
N VAL A 82 -13.01 -15.41 -2.45
CA VAL A 82 -12.96 -16.10 -1.16
C VAL A 82 -12.84 -17.61 -1.35
N ASN A 83 -13.63 -18.19 -2.24
CA ASN A 83 -13.56 -19.62 -2.52
C ASN A 83 -12.20 -20.03 -3.11
N ASN A 84 -11.64 -19.24 -4.01
CA ASN A 84 -10.31 -19.49 -4.58
C ASN A 84 -9.22 -19.41 -3.51
N LEU A 85 -9.30 -18.44 -2.61
CA LEU A 85 -8.38 -18.32 -1.46
C LEU A 85 -8.49 -19.56 -0.55
N LEU A 86 -9.70 -19.97 -0.22
CA LEU A 86 -9.93 -21.16 0.61
C LEU A 86 -9.40 -22.44 -0.07
N TYR A 87 -9.58 -22.56 -1.39
CA TYR A 87 -9.05 -23.68 -2.17
C TYR A 87 -7.50 -23.70 -2.18
N SER A 88 -6.90 -22.54 -2.33
CA SER A 88 -5.42 -22.40 -2.26
C SER A 88 -4.90 -22.81 -0.87
N ILE A 89 -5.62 -22.44 0.19
CA ILE A 89 -5.31 -22.82 1.56
C ILE A 89 -5.38 -24.35 1.76
N GLN A 90 -6.37 -24.99 1.17
CA GLN A 90 -6.55 -26.46 1.28
C GLN A 90 -5.40 -27.25 0.67
N ASN A 91 -4.88 -26.74 -0.45
CA ASN A 91 -3.80 -27.42 -1.19
C ASN A 91 -2.42 -27.27 -0.55
N GLU A 92 -2.24 -26.35 0.40
CA GLU A 92 -0.95 -26.10 1.05
C GLU A 92 -0.73 -26.87 2.36
N GLY A 93 -1.70 -27.68 2.78
CA GLY A 93 -1.61 -28.57 3.94
C GLY A 93 -2.29 -28.05 5.19
N ASN A 94 -2.84 -29.00 5.94
CA ASN A 94 -3.51 -28.73 7.23
C ASN A 94 -2.49 -28.21 8.26
N GLY A 95 -2.68 -26.98 8.75
CA GLY A 95 -1.90 -26.41 9.85
C GLY A 95 -1.09 -25.16 9.53
N SER A 96 -1.12 -24.70 8.28
CA SER A 96 -0.41 -23.46 7.90
C SER A 96 -1.14 -22.22 8.41
N ASP A 97 -0.44 -21.30 9.07
CA ASP A 97 -0.97 -19.96 9.40
C ASP A 97 -1.00 -19.11 8.13
N ILE A 98 -2.20 -18.73 7.68
CA ILE A 98 -2.40 -17.95 6.47
C ILE A 98 -3.09 -16.64 6.79
N ARG A 99 -2.49 -15.53 6.32
CA ARG A 99 -3.05 -14.18 6.48
C ARG A 99 -3.05 -13.46 5.14
N ILE A 100 -4.14 -12.77 4.84
CA ILE A 100 -4.20 -11.85 3.70
C ILE A 100 -3.51 -10.55 4.10
N LEU A 101 -2.56 -10.11 3.30
CA LEU A 101 -1.82 -8.87 3.53
C LEU A 101 -2.28 -7.79 2.56
N GLY A 102 -2.98 -6.79 3.09
CA GLY A 102 -3.43 -5.64 2.31
C GLY A 102 -4.74 -5.85 1.55
N ASP A 103 -4.94 -5.03 0.54
CA ASP A 103 -6.13 -5.01 -0.29
C ASP A 103 -6.00 -5.93 -1.52
N ILE A 104 -7.14 -6.35 -2.08
CA ILE A 104 -7.16 -7.06 -3.35
C ILE A 104 -7.18 -6.05 -4.48
N HIS A 105 -6.19 -6.14 -5.35
CA HIS A 105 -6.02 -5.27 -6.51
C HIS A 105 -6.62 -5.91 -7.77
N SER A 106 -6.66 -5.13 -8.85
CA SER A 106 -7.16 -5.57 -10.15
C SER A 106 -6.63 -6.95 -10.55
N ASN A 107 -7.48 -7.71 -11.20
CA ASN A 107 -7.22 -9.10 -11.60
C ASN A 107 -6.99 -10.05 -10.40
N GLY A 108 -7.54 -9.70 -9.23
CA GLY A 108 -7.44 -10.50 -8.02
C GLY A 108 -6.06 -10.56 -7.39
N SER A 109 -5.15 -9.66 -7.80
CA SER A 109 -3.78 -9.63 -7.26
C SER A 109 -3.81 -9.39 -5.75
N THR A 110 -3.18 -10.29 -4.99
CA THR A 110 -3.10 -10.19 -3.53
C THR A 110 -1.80 -10.75 -2.99
N LYS A 111 -1.48 -10.34 -1.76
CA LYS A 111 -0.33 -10.85 -0.99
C LYS A 111 -0.87 -11.68 0.17
N TYR A 112 -0.31 -12.85 0.43
CA TYR A 112 -0.68 -13.64 1.60
C TYR A 112 0.55 -14.22 2.31
N LEU A 113 0.49 -14.26 3.62
CA LEU A 113 1.51 -14.84 4.48
C LEU A 113 1.17 -16.31 4.73
N ILE A 114 2.11 -17.20 4.45
CA ILE A 114 2.01 -18.64 4.74
C ILE A 114 3.34 -19.10 5.31
N ASN A 115 3.33 -19.69 6.51
CA ASN A 115 4.52 -20.27 7.13
C ASN A 115 5.74 -19.31 7.11
N ASN A 116 5.54 -18.07 7.54
CA ASN A 116 6.55 -17.01 7.53
C ASN A 116 7.13 -16.68 6.15
N LYS A 117 6.37 -16.94 5.08
CA LYS A 117 6.70 -16.53 3.72
C LYS A 117 5.56 -15.76 3.12
N ILE A 118 5.88 -14.64 2.48
CA ILE A 118 4.89 -13.82 1.76
C ILE A 118 4.89 -14.29 0.31
N ARG A 119 3.75 -14.78 -0.14
CA ARG A 119 3.51 -15.14 -1.54
C ARG A 119 2.75 -14.04 -2.23
N TYR A 120 3.08 -13.83 -3.48
CA TYR A 120 2.43 -12.89 -4.38
C TYR A 120 1.69 -13.65 -5.47
N GLN A 121 0.42 -13.38 -5.64
CA GLN A 121 -0.35 -13.96 -6.73
C GLN A 121 0.03 -13.35 -8.09
N GLN A 122 0.42 -12.09 -8.09
CA GLN A 122 1.05 -11.43 -9.24
C GLN A 122 2.09 -10.46 -8.68
N TYR A 123 3.31 -10.53 -9.17
CA TYR A 123 4.41 -9.73 -8.67
C TYR A 123 5.01 -8.87 -9.77
N PRO A 124 5.02 -7.54 -9.63
CA PRO A 124 5.71 -6.67 -10.56
C PRO A 124 7.23 -6.88 -10.42
N TYR A 125 7.91 -7.16 -11.52
CA TYR A 125 9.35 -7.40 -11.56
C TYR A 125 10.13 -6.07 -11.53
N TYR A 126 10.23 -5.44 -10.36
CA TYR A 126 11.05 -4.23 -10.19
C TYR A 126 12.36 -4.48 -9.42
N ASN A 127 12.54 -5.66 -8.83
CA ASN A 127 13.71 -5.93 -7.99
C ASN A 127 15.02 -5.85 -8.75
N ASP A 128 15.05 -6.24 -10.02
CA ASP A 128 16.27 -6.15 -10.82
C ASP A 128 16.69 -4.70 -11.05
N ILE A 129 15.73 -3.76 -11.15
CA ILE A 129 16.01 -2.31 -11.21
C ILE A 129 16.77 -1.90 -9.96
N ILE A 130 16.22 -2.23 -8.80
CA ILE A 130 16.77 -1.87 -7.49
C ILE A 130 18.15 -2.51 -7.32
N ASN A 131 18.25 -3.81 -7.60
CA ASN A 131 19.50 -4.56 -7.48
C ASN A 131 20.59 -3.99 -8.39
N ASN A 132 20.27 -3.75 -9.66
CA ASN A 132 21.25 -3.27 -10.64
C ASN A 132 21.77 -1.87 -10.32
N VAL A 133 20.91 -0.99 -9.78
CA VAL A 133 21.30 0.38 -9.46
C VAL A 133 21.97 0.48 -8.09
N LEU A 134 21.37 -0.09 -7.04
CA LEU A 134 21.89 0.05 -5.68
C LEU A 134 23.23 -0.66 -5.48
N SER A 135 23.45 -1.80 -6.14
CA SER A 135 24.70 -2.57 -6.02
C SER A 135 25.95 -1.81 -6.49
N ILE A 136 25.79 -0.73 -7.27
CA ILE A 136 26.91 0.05 -7.79
C ILE A 136 27.56 0.92 -6.71
N PHE A 137 26.76 1.43 -5.76
CA PHE A 137 27.26 2.40 -4.79
C PHE A 137 26.95 2.04 -3.34
N LEU A 138 25.98 1.16 -3.08
CA LEU A 138 25.55 0.80 -1.73
C LEU A 138 26.09 -0.59 -1.35
N ASP A 139 27.13 -0.61 -0.54
CA ASP A 139 27.68 -1.86 -0.02
C ASP A 139 26.64 -2.58 0.82
N ASN A 140 26.57 -3.90 0.70
CA ASN A 140 25.62 -4.75 1.44
C ASN A 140 24.15 -4.37 1.24
N TYR A 141 23.78 -3.77 0.10
CA TYR A 141 22.41 -3.32 -0.20
C TYR A 141 21.34 -4.39 0.05
N LYS A 142 21.69 -5.67 -0.08
CA LYS A 142 20.77 -6.80 0.18
C LYS A 142 20.24 -6.85 1.61
N GLN A 143 20.95 -6.23 2.57
CA GLN A 143 20.51 -6.17 3.97
C GLN A 143 19.34 -5.22 4.19
N TYR A 144 19.03 -4.39 3.21
CA TYR A 144 17.88 -3.47 3.25
C TYR A 144 16.59 -4.09 2.72
N PHE A 145 16.62 -5.35 2.30
CA PHE A 145 15.49 -6.02 1.66
C PHE A 145 15.26 -7.42 2.21
N PRO A 146 13.98 -7.86 2.29
CA PRO A 146 13.69 -9.26 2.52
C PRO A 146 14.26 -10.11 1.38
N LYS A 147 14.67 -11.33 1.67
CA LYS A 147 15.09 -12.28 0.64
C LYS A 147 13.90 -12.67 -0.25
N ILE A 148 14.15 -12.71 -1.56
CA ILE A 148 13.16 -13.08 -2.56
C ILE A 148 13.65 -14.34 -3.27
N SER A 149 12.74 -15.29 -3.48
CA SER A 149 12.99 -16.55 -4.16
C SER A 149 11.78 -16.93 -5.01
N LYS A 150 11.90 -18.00 -5.78
CA LYS A 150 10.75 -18.66 -6.42
C LYS A 150 10.48 -19.97 -5.70
N ASP A 151 9.20 -20.29 -5.53
CA ASP A 151 8.80 -21.60 -5.03
C ASP A 151 8.86 -22.67 -6.17
N ASN A 152 8.55 -23.92 -5.82
CA ASN A 152 8.56 -25.03 -6.78
C ASN A 152 7.52 -24.90 -7.91
N PHE A 153 6.56 -23.97 -7.76
CA PHE A 153 5.53 -23.67 -8.75
C PHE A 153 5.86 -22.42 -9.57
N GLY A 154 7.03 -21.79 -9.32
CA GLY A 154 7.46 -20.58 -10.01
C GLY A 154 6.87 -19.27 -9.41
N ASN A 155 6.09 -19.35 -8.35
CA ASN A 155 5.55 -18.15 -7.67
C ASN A 155 6.68 -17.40 -6.97
N ILE A 156 6.58 -16.08 -6.95
CA ILE A 156 7.48 -15.25 -6.17
C ILE A 156 7.13 -15.36 -4.68
N VAL A 157 8.14 -15.70 -3.91
CA VAL A 157 8.08 -15.84 -2.45
C VAL A 157 9.08 -14.90 -1.82
N ARG A 158 8.62 -14.12 -0.86
CA ARG A 158 9.43 -13.24 -0.04
C ARG A 158 9.47 -13.74 1.40
N GLU A 159 10.64 -13.70 2.01
CA GLU A 159 10.80 -13.96 3.44
C GLU A 159 9.99 -12.94 4.26
N TYR A 160 9.30 -13.42 5.28
CA TYR A 160 8.71 -12.55 6.28
C TYR A 160 9.81 -12.13 7.26
N VAL A 161 9.99 -10.85 7.44
CA VAL A 161 10.98 -10.31 8.36
C VAL A 161 10.26 -9.84 9.62
N ASP A 162 10.66 -10.38 10.76
CA ASP A 162 10.13 -9.96 12.05
C ASP A 162 10.62 -8.56 12.40
N ILE A 163 9.78 -7.83 13.13
CA ILE A 163 10.12 -6.52 13.66
C ILE A 163 11.11 -6.72 14.82
N ASP A 164 12.32 -6.19 14.68
CA ASP A 164 13.32 -6.10 15.72
C ASP A 164 13.68 -4.63 15.95
N GLU A 165 12.94 -3.98 16.85
CA GLU A 165 13.02 -2.53 17.09
C GLU A 165 13.68 -2.17 18.43
N LYS A 166 13.96 -3.17 19.30
CA LYS A 166 14.39 -2.93 20.69
C LYS A 166 15.86 -3.25 20.89
N THR A 167 16.56 -2.37 21.60
CA THR A 167 17.94 -2.59 21.99
C THR A 167 18.29 -1.80 23.26
N ASP A 168 19.29 -2.26 24.00
CA ASP A 168 19.91 -1.51 25.10
C ASP A 168 21.22 -0.86 24.65
N SER A 169 21.64 -1.04 23.41
CA SER A 169 22.89 -0.51 22.85
C SER A 169 22.64 0.73 22.00
N GLU A 170 23.15 1.87 22.45
CA GLU A 170 23.09 3.11 21.68
C GLU A 170 23.87 3.03 20.36
N SER A 171 24.96 2.25 20.32
CA SER A 171 25.73 2.06 19.07
C SER A 171 24.91 1.40 17.97
N VAL A 172 24.02 0.47 18.31
CA VAL A 172 23.10 -0.18 17.35
C VAL A 172 22.08 0.82 16.79
N VAL A 173 21.58 1.74 17.62
CA VAL A 173 20.67 2.81 17.16
C VAL A 173 21.40 3.79 16.25
N ARG A 174 22.65 4.19 16.60
CA ARG A 174 23.47 5.05 15.74
C ARG A 174 23.75 4.40 14.39
N GLU A 175 24.04 3.09 14.40
CA GLU A 175 24.24 2.31 13.17
C GLU A 175 22.97 2.24 12.33
N TYR A 176 21.79 2.05 12.96
CA TYR A 176 20.50 2.09 12.26
C TYR A 176 20.29 3.41 11.53
N TYR A 177 20.47 4.55 12.21
CA TYR A 177 20.28 5.85 11.54
C TYR A 177 21.35 6.12 10.48
N HIS A 178 22.57 5.65 10.69
CA HIS A 178 23.61 5.72 9.66
C HIS A 178 23.23 4.89 8.43
N ASN A 179 22.74 3.67 8.61
CA ASN A 179 22.27 2.83 7.51
C ASN A 179 21.02 3.43 6.82
N LEU A 180 20.08 3.97 7.58
CA LEU A 180 18.95 4.70 7.00
C LEU A 180 19.44 5.89 6.16
N GLY A 181 20.39 6.66 6.66
CA GLY A 181 21.04 7.75 5.94
C GLY A 181 21.67 7.31 4.62
N LYS A 182 22.37 6.16 4.60
CA LYS A 182 22.95 5.60 3.37
C LYS A 182 21.92 5.26 2.32
N PHE A 183 20.73 4.89 2.71
CA PHE A 183 19.69 4.47 1.77
C PHE A 183 18.96 5.63 1.09
N ILE A 184 18.81 6.77 1.77
CA ILE A 184 18.02 7.93 1.29
C ILE A 184 18.52 8.47 -0.07
N PRO A 185 19.84 8.68 -0.34
CA PRO A 185 20.30 9.11 -1.66
C PRO A 185 19.95 8.12 -2.77
N GLY A 186 19.89 6.83 -2.46
CA GLY A 186 19.42 5.80 -3.39
C GLY A 186 17.95 5.97 -3.76
N LEU A 187 17.08 6.34 -2.83
CA LEU A 187 15.68 6.64 -3.09
C LEU A 187 15.53 7.84 -4.03
N LEU A 188 16.32 8.89 -3.81
CA LEU A 188 16.36 10.07 -4.67
C LEU A 188 16.86 9.72 -6.08
N LEU A 189 17.95 8.95 -6.16
CA LEU A 189 18.52 8.49 -7.43
C LEU A 189 17.49 7.65 -8.23
N LEU A 190 16.78 6.76 -7.57
CA LEU A 190 15.74 5.91 -8.16
C LEU A 190 14.43 6.65 -8.45
N ARG A 191 14.31 7.93 -8.15
CA ARG A 191 13.05 8.68 -8.24
C ARG A 191 11.89 7.91 -7.60
N SER A 192 12.14 7.37 -6.41
CA SER A 192 11.13 6.61 -5.67
C SER A 192 10.04 7.53 -5.15
N ILE A 193 8.80 7.04 -5.16
CA ILE A 193 7.67 7.70 -4.52
C ILE A 193 7.00 6.72 -3.57
N ASP A 194 6.14 7.21 -2.66
CA ASP A 194 5.37 6.37 -1.72
C ASP A 194 6.22 5.50 -0.75
N ILE A 195 7.46 5.92 -0.45
CA ILE A 195 8.34 5.25 0.54
C ILE A 195 8.02 5.80 1.93
N ASN A 196 6.86 5.49 2.40
CA ASN A 196 6.37 5.97 3.69
C ASN A 196 6.59 4.94 4.81
N ALA A 197 6.19 5.29 6.04
CA ALA A 197 6.34 4.45 7.22
C ALA A 197 5.62 3.08 7.12
N GLU A 198 4.71 2.88 6.16
CA GLU A 198 4.03 1.58 5.96
C GLU A 198 4.84 0.61 5.09
N ASN A 199 5.83 1.12 4.36
CA ASN A 199 6.62 0.34 3.40
C ASN A 199 8.00 -0.07 3.92
N MET A 200 8.25 0.18 5.23
CA MET A 200 9.48 -0.17 5.92
C MET A 200 9.18 -0.74 7.30
N ILE A 201 10.03 -1.66 7.75
CA ILE A 201 10.10 -2.13 9.14
C ILE A 201 11.52 -2.00 9.67
N ILE A 202 11.66 -1.99 10.99
CA ILE A 202 12.98 -2.04 11.65
C ILE A 202 13.38 -3.49 11.89
N HIS A 203 14.59 -3.82 11.50
CA HIS A 203 15.30 -5.02 11.90
C HIS A 203 16.73 -4.62 12.21
N LEU A 204 16.96 -4.18 13.46
CA LEU A 204 18.20 -3.55 13.87
C LEU A 204 19.44 -4.37 13.47
N PRO A 205 20.50 -3.75 12.93
CA PRO A 205 20.67 -2.31 12.73
C PRO A 205 20.24 -1.79 11.33
N TYR A 206 19.33 -2.46 10.61
CA TYR A 206 18.92 -2.09 9.27
C TYR A 206 17.44 -1.67 9.18
N PRO A 207 17.12 -0.63 8.39
CA PRO A 207 15.78 -0.42 7.88
C PRO A 207 15.50 -1.42 6.76
N ILE A 208 14.39 -2.16 6.81
CA ILE A 208 14.03 -3.15 5.81
C ILE A 208 12.88 -2.62 4.97
N PHE A 209 13.14 -2.38 3.70
CA PHE A 209 12.16 -1.90 2.72
C PHE A 209 11.53 -3.09 2.01
N PHE A 210 10.23 -3.25 2.14
CA PHE A 210 9.53 -4.40 1.58
C PHE A 210 8.55 -4.04 0.46
N ASP A 211 8.33 -2.76 0.20
CA ASP A 211 7.47 -2.30 -0.88
C ASP A 211 8.10 -1.08 -1.59
N MET A 212 8.77 -1.33 -2.70
CA MET A 212 9.44 -0.33 -3.53
C MET A 212 9.02 -0.43 -5.00
N GLU A 213 7.76 -0.73 -5.23
CA GLU A 213 7.23 -0.90 -6.59
C GLU A 213 7.09 0.41 -7.37
N THR A 214 7.23 1.56 -6.71
CA THR A 214 7.06 2.91 -7.25
C THR A 214 8.39 3.63 -7.47
N VAL A 215 9.34 2.97 -8.10
CA VAL A 215 10.63 3.55 -8.53
C VAL A 215 10.57 4.06 -9.97
N LEU A 216 11.56 4.79 -10.41
CA LEU A 216 11.69 5.39 -11.74
C LEU A 216 10.44 6.17 -12.17
N SER A 217 9.83 6.90 -11.25
CA SER A 217 8.63 7.69 -11.52
C SER A 217 8.85 8.61 -12.73
N GLY A 218 8.01 8.43 -13.74
CA GLY A 218 8.05 9.19 -15.00
C GLY A 218 7.22 10.47 -14.95
N GLU A 219 7.24 11.23 -16.05
CA GLU A 219 6.46 12.45 -16.23
C GLU A 219 5.53 12.31 -17.44
N PHE A 220 4.40 13.02 -17.37
CA PHE A 220 3.37 13.01 -18.41
C PHE A 220 3.55 14.13 -19.45
N ASP A 221 4.33 15.15 -19.13
CA ASP A 221 4.69 16.24 -20.03
C ASP A 221 6.22 16.37 -20.19
N GLU A 222 6.68 17.27 -21.03
CA GLU A 222 8.10 17.50 -21.27
C GLU A 222 8.79 18.25 -20.12
N ALA A 223 8.01 18.95 -19.29
CA ALA A 223 8.53 19.69 -18.18
C ALA A 223 9.10 18.73 -17.13
N TYR A 224 10.32 19.01 -16.66
CA TYR A 224 10.85 18.28 -15.52
C TYR A 224 10.11 18.73 -14.27
N SER A 225 9.47 17.79 -13.57
CA SER A 225 8.97 18.08 -12.23
C SER A 225 10.14 18.41 -11.31
N ASN A 226 9.89 19.32 -10.38
CA ASN A 226 10.82 19.59 -9.28
C ASN A 226 10.79 18.41 -8.31
N TYR A 227 11.38 17.28 -8.72
CA TYR A 227 11.49 16.11 -7.86
C TYR A 227 12.50 16.36 -6.76
N ASP A 228 12.05 16.20 -5.52
CA ASP A 228 12.84 16.33 -4.31
C ASP A 228 12.52 15.25 -3.28
N ILE A 229 13.16 15.30 -2.12
CA ILE A 229 12.98 14.32 -1.05
C ILE A 229 11.54 14.26 -0.52
N LYS A 230 10.75 15.32 -0.68
CA LYS A 230 9.33 15.33 -0.26
C LYS A 230 8.49 14.40 -1.10
N ASN A 231 8.87 14.18 -2.36
CA ASN A 231 8.18 13.24 -3.25
C ASN A 231 8.41 11.79 -2.83
N THR A 232 9.50 11.49 -2.14
CA THR A 232 9.85 10.11 -1.75
C THR A 232 8.94 9.51 -0.69
N GLY A 233 8.37 10.32 0.21
CA GLY A 233 7.67 9.87 1.42
C GLY A 233 8.58 9.73 2.65
N VAL A 234 9.88 10.01 2.52
CA VAL A 234 10.84 9.99 3.64
C VAL A 234 10.55 11.10 4.64
N VAL A 235 10.19 12.28 4.16
CA VAL A 235 9.84 13.46 4.97
C VAL A 235 8.37 13.80 4.84
N LYS A 236 7.85 14.55 5.80
CA LYS A 236 6.45 14.99 5.84
C LYS A 236 6.14 15.96 4.68
N VAL A 237 4.99 15.77 4.03
CA VAL A 237 4.51 16.62 2.93
C VAL A 237 3.24 17.38 3.30
N ILE A 238 2.38 16.81 4.15
CA ILE A 238 1.05 17.35 4.46
C ILE A 238 0.94 17.65 5.95
N ASP A 239 0.44 18.84 6.31
CA ASP A 239 0.43 19.33 7.70
C ASP A 239 -0.40 18.48 8.67
N ASP A 240 -1.49 17.88 8.23
CA ASP A 240 -2.42 17.17 9.12
C ASP A 240 -2.15 15.67 9.27
N ILE A 241 -1.43 15.05 8.34
CA ILE A 241 -1.18 13.60 8.34
C ILE A 241 0.30 13.35 8.12
N ASP A 242 0.99 12.98 9.19
CA ASP A 242 2.38 12.57 9.08
C ASP A 242 2.47 11.05 8.90
N SER A 243 2.69 10.63 7.66
CA SER A 243 2.97 9.25 7.29
C SER A 243 4.44 9.05 6.87
N SER A 244 5.27 10.06 7.11
CA SER A 244 6.67 10.03 6.68
C SER A 244 7.44 8.90 7.35
N LEU A 245 8.43 8.42 6.64
CA LEU A 245 9.29 7.35 7.11
C LEU A 245 10.06 7.78 8.37
N LEU A 246 10.57 9.01 8.41
CA LEU A 246 11.38 9.50 9.53
C LEU A 246 10.58 9.77 10.80
N SER A 247 9.34 10.21 10.69
CA SER A 247 8.48 10.42 11.87
C SER A 247 7.97 9.12 12.46
N GLY A 248 8.00 8.04 11.68
CA GLY A 248 7.41 6.77 12.07
C GLY A 248 5.96 6.91 12.53
N GLY A 249 5.26 7.97 12.10
CA GLY A 249 3.88 8.25 12.50
C GLY A 249 3.71 8.73 13.94
N LEU A 250 4.73 9.32 14.55
CA LEU A 250 4.70 9.81 15.94
C LEU A 250 3.76 10.98 16.16
N LYS A 251 3.73 11.90 15.21
CA LYS A 251 2.94 13.13 15.32
C LYS A 251 1.59 12.98 14.66
N LYS A 252 0.65 12.54 15.36
CA LYS A 252 -0.75 12.36 14.97
C LYS A 252 -1.02 11.00 14.35
N ASN A 253 -1.67 10.29 15.15
CA ASN A 253 -2.53 9.19 14.85
C ASN A 253 -2.87 9.11 13.37
N LYS A 254 -2.25 8.20 12.64
CA LYS A 254 -2.78 7.85 11.33
C LYS A 254 -4.26 7.61 11.51
N SER A 255 -5.03 8.57 11.09
CA SER A 255 -6.45 8.46 11.05
C SER A 255 -6.79 7.68 9.79
N TYR A 256 -7.45 6.57 9.94
CA TYR A 256 -8.11 5.91 8.83
C TYR A 256 -9.60 6.10 8.93
N LEU A 257 -10.23 6.27 7.80
CA LEU A 257 -11.68 6.32 7.75
C LEU A 257 -12.21 4.91 8.04
N LYS A 258 -12.99 4.79 9.10
CA LYS A 258 -13.71 3.56 9.41
C LYS A 258 -15.20 3.81 9.22
N PRO A 259 -15.90 2.97 8.44
CA PRO A 259 -17.34 3.07 8.36
C PRO A 259 -17.92 2.72 9.74
N ILE A 260 -18.79 3.58 10.24
CA ILE A 260 -19.63 3.29 11.40
C ILE A 260 -21.08 3.57 11.04
N ILE A 261 -21.94 2.72 11.56
CA ILE A 261 -23.38 2.86 11.36
C ILE A 261 -23.91 3.74 12.45
N ILE A 262 -24.61 4.80 12.06
CA ILE A 262 -25.34 5.71 12.94
C ILE A 262 -26.81 5.75 12.50
N GLY A 263 -27.68 6.25 13.36
CA GLY A 263 -29.13 6.34 13.14
C GLY A 263 -29.90 5.29 13.93
N ASP A 264 -31.20 5.33 13.76
CA ASP A 264 -32.09 4.34 14.36
C ASP A 264 -32.20 3.06 13.49
N ILE A 265 -32.88 2.07 14.03
CA ILE A 265 -33.13 0.77 13.40
C ILE A 265 -33.80 0.90 12.01
N ASN A 266 -34.62 1.93 11.82
CA ASN A 266 -35.43 2.12 10.62
C ASN A 266 -34.73 2.96 9.54
N SER A 267 -33.69 3.70 9.94
CA SER A 267 -32.91 4.55 9.02
C SER A 267 -31.41 4.55 9.32
N PRO A 268 -30.74 3.37 9.16
CA PRO A 268 -29.31 3.28 9.39
C PRO A 268 -28.55 4.13 8.35
N ARG A 269 -27.64 4.97 8.83
CA ARG A 269 -26.74 5.75 7.99
C ARG A 269 -25.31 5.32 8.28
N ILE A 270 -24.51 5.21 7.23
CA ILE A 270 -23.11 4.97 7.39
C ILE A 270 -22.37 6.30 7.29
N VAL A 271 -21.60 6.61 8.31
CA VAL A 271 -20.71 7.75 8.33
C VAL A 271 -19.28 7.27 8.51
N TRP A 272 -18.38 7.93 7.83
CA TRP A 272 -16.98 7.66 7.97
C TRP A 272 -16.43 8.44 9.16
N LYS A 273 -16.03 7.72 10.21
CA LYS A 273 -15.31 8.32 11.33
C LYS A 273 -13.83 8.08 11.19
N VAL A 274 -13.10 9.15 11.44
CA VAL A 274 -11.66 9.09 11.59
C VAL A 274 -11.33 8.32 12.86
N LYS A 275 -10.64 7.17 12.72
CA LYS A 275 -10.02 6.46 13.84
C LYS A 275 -8.52 6.58 13.77
N SER A 276 -7.91 6.86 14.91
CA SER A 276 -6.46 6.77 15.02
C SER A 276 -6.00 5.31 14.95
N LYS A 277 -5.03 5.02 14.11
CA LYS A 277 -4.36 3.73 14.05
C LYS A 277 -3.25 3.72 15.11
N GLY A 278 -3.15 2.64 15.85
CA GLY A 278 -2.09 2.47 16.84
C GLY A 278 -0.70 2.36 16.21
N LYS A 279 0.26 2.30 17.06
CA LYS A 279 1.72 2.34 16.94
C LYS A 279 2.30 1.89 15.59
N TYR A 280 3.12 2.73 14.97
CA TYR A 280 4.10 2.31 13.98
C TYR A 280 5.34 1.75 14.70
N HIS A 281 5.91 0.72 14.09
CA HIS A 281 7.12 0.06 14.56
C HIS A 281 8.32 0.46 13.68
N ASN A 282 8.48 1.78 13.45
CA ASN A 282 9.50 2.31 12.52
C ASN A 282 10.48 3.24 13.22
N ILE A 283 10.47 3.26 14.56
CA ILE A 283 11.38 4.03 15.39
C ILE A 283 12.03 3.07 16.36
N PRO A 284 13.37 3.01 16.41
CA PRO A 284 14.10 2.19 17.37
C PRO A 284 13.70 2.51 18.81
N ILE A 285 13.72 1.50 19.65
CA ILE A 285 13.46 1.63 21.10
C ILE A 285 14.76 1.33 21.85
N LEU A 286 15.36 2.36 22.41
CA LEU A 286 16.56 2.28 23.24
C LEU A 286 16.17 2.32 24.72
N ASN A 287 16.52 1.29 25.51
CA ASN A 287 16.21 1.22 26.94
C ASN A 287 14.73 1.53 27.25
N GLY A 288 13.80 0.99 26.42
CA GLY A 288 12.36 1.17 26.55
C GLY A 288 11.82 2.53 26.09
N LYS A 289 12.66 3.44 25.57
CA LYS A 289 12.27 4.76 25.07
C LYS A 289 12.49 4.85 23.57
N LYS A 290 11.60 5.59 22.86
CA LYS A 290 11.78 5.83 21.43
C LYS A 290 13.01 6.67 21.17
N ALA A 291 13.87 6.18 20.30
CA ALA A 291 15.07 6.86 19.83
C ALA A 291 14.75 7.62 18.55
N LEU A 292 14.39 8.90 18.67
CA LEU A 292 13.93 9.72 17.54
C LEU A 292 15.07 10.12 16.61
N ALA A 293 14.78 10.29 15.31
CA ALA A 293 15.75 10.74 14.31
C ALA A 293 16.41 12.08 14.66
N SER A 294 15.71 12.97 15.35
CA SER A 294 16.22 14.26 15.84
C SER A 294 17.44 14.11 16.78
N ASN A 295 17.53 13.02 17.53
CA ASN A 295 18.67 12.75 18.42
C ASN A 295 19.88 12.14 17.68
N TYR A 296 19.72 11.66 16.45
CA TYR A 296 20.74 10.93 15.69
C TYR A 296 21.01 11.56 14.31
N VAL A 297 20.72 12.86 14.17
CA VAL A 297 20.89 13.62 12.91
C VAL A 297 22.30 13.46 12.34
N ASN A 298 23.32 13.52 13.19
CA ASN A 298 24.71 13.41 12.74
C ASN A 298 25.04 12.03 12.15
N ASP A 299 24.52 10.97 12.74
CA ASP A 299 24.73 9.61 12.23
C ASP A 299 24.00 9.41 10.92
N LEU A 300 22.76 9.87 10.81
CA LEU A 300 21.95 9.84 9.58
C LEU A 300 22.64 10.64 8.46
N MET A 301 23.07 11.87 8.73
CA MET A 301 23.74 12.71 7.73
C MET A 301 25.11 12.19 7.31
N ARG A 302 25.84 11.52 8.20
CA ARG A 302 27.08 10.84 7.84
C ARG A 302 26.81 9.77 6.78
N GLY A 303 25.82 8.89 7.03
CA GLY A 303 25.43 7.86 6.07
C GLY A 303 24.93 8.46 4.74
N TYR A 304 24.12 9.52 4.80
CA TYR A 304 23.63 10.24 3.63
C TYR A 304 24.79 10.74 2.77
N LYS A 305 25.78 11.40 3.40
CA LYS A 305 26.96 11.95 2.72
C LYS A 305 27.81 10.85 2.07
N GLU A 306 28.12 9.78 2.83
CA GLU A 306 28.89 8.65 2.30
C GLU A 306 28.24 8.05 1.05
N SER A 307 26.92 7.95 1.01
CA SER A 307 26.20 7.36 -0.10
C SER A 307 26.15 8.29 -1.32
N TYR A 308 25.82 9.57 -1.15
CA TYR A 308 25.75 10.46 -2.30
C TYR A 308 27.14 10.71 -2.91
N GLU A 309 28.21 10.76 -2.13
CA GLU A 309 29.56 10.86 -2.65
C GLU A 309 29.92 9.65 -3.53
N LYS A 310 29.53 8.43 -3.12
CA LYS A 310 29.68 7.23 -3.96
C LYS A 310 28.83 7.31 -5.24
N ILE A 311 27.59 7.80 -5.15
CA ILE A 311 26.72 7.99 -6.33
C ILE A 311 27.40 8.92 -7.33
N LEU A 312 27.95 10.05 -6.87
CA LEU A 312 28.63 11.01 -7.74
C LEU A 312 29.89 10.40 -8.39
N LEU A 313 30.68 9.66 -7.61
CA LEU A 313 31.86 8.95 -8.11
C LEU A 313 31.52 7.88 -9.16
N LYS A 314 30.38 7.21 -8.99
CA LYS A 314 29.92 6.10 -9.84
C LYS A 314 28.85 6.51 -10.87
N LYS A 315 28.68 7.81 -11.12
CA LYS A 315 27.62 8.33 -11.97
C LYS A 315 27.61 7.72 -13.38
N ASP A 316 28.76 7.54 -13.97
CA ASP A 316 28.89 6.95 -15.30
C ASP A 316 28.52 5.46 -15.29
N ASP A 317 28.93 4.71 -14.27
CA ASP A 317 28.54 3.30 -14.10
C ASP A 317 27.00 3.19 -13.98
N ILE A 318 26.37 4.10 -13.22
CA ILE A 318 24.91 4.17 -13.04
C ILE A 318 24.20 4.47 -14.36
N LEU A 319 24.69 5.44 -15.15
CA LEU A 319 24.11 5.79 -16.45
C LEU A 319 24.22 4.66 -17.48
N ASN A 320 25.22 3.80 -17.34
CA ASN A 320 25.44 2.64 -18.21
C ASN A 320 24.64 1.39 -17.79
N VAL A 321 23.89 1.45 -16.68
CA VAL A 321 23.04 0.31 -16.27
C VAL A 321 22.04 -0.01 -17.36
N VAL A 322 21.96 -1.29 -17.69
CA VAL A 322 20.93 -1.85 -18.57
C VAL A 322 19.82 -2.43 -17.71
N LEU A 323 18.64 -1.86 -17.84
CA LEU A 323 17.46 -2.36 -17.16
C LEU A 323 16.78 -3.44 -18.03
N PRO A 324 16.43 -4.61 -17.46
CA PRO A 324 15.76 -5.68 -18.22
C PRO A 324 14.38 -5.24 -18.74
N ASP A 325 14.03 -5.70 -19.94
CA ASP A 325 12.78 -5.33 -20.63
C ASP A 325 11.52 -5.81 -19.90
N ASN A 326 11.63 -6.89 -19.12
CA ASN A 326 10.54 -7.47 -18.34
C ASN A 326 10.36 -6.82 -16.96
N ASN A 327 11.04 -5.72 -16.69
CA ASN A 327 10.83 -4.95 -15.45
C ASN A 327 9.68 -4.00 -15.63
N PHE A 328 8.79 -4.00 -14.64
CA PHE A 328 7.64 -3.12 -14.55
C PHE A 328 7.68 -2.34 -13.26
N ILE A 329 7.32 -1.07 -13.34
CA ILE A 329 7.11 -0.18 -12.21
C ILE A 329 5.62 0.06 -12.02
N ARG A 330 5.19 0.26 -10.79
CA ARG A 330 3.83 0.67 -10.49
C ARG A 330 3.66 2.16 -10.72
N VAL A 331 2.55 2.54 -11.33
CA VAL A 331 2.15 3.94 -11.53
C VAL A 331 0.93 4.24 -10.66
N ILE A 332 0.99 5.30 -9.86
CA ILE A 332 -0.10 5.69 -8.96
C ILE A 332 -0.77 6.93 -9.53
N PHE A 333 -2.03 6.81 -9.96
CA PHE A 333 -2.86 7.94 -10.38
C PHE A 333 -3.63 8.57 -9.22
N ARG A 334 -4.08 7.75 -8.28
CA ARG A 334 -4.75 8.16 -7.03
C ARG A 334 -4.27 7.32 -5.87
N PRO A 335 -4.24 7.86 -4.64
CA PRO A 335 -3.93 7.05 -3.46
C PRO A 335 -4.85 5.83 -3.34
N THR A 336 -4.30 4.66 -3.06
CA THR A 336 -5.06 3.38 -2.91
C THR A 336 -6.25 3.51 -1.96
N ARG A 337 -6.11 4.32 -0.90
CA ARG A 337 -7.19 4.60 0.06
C ARG A 337 -8.42 5.26 -0.58
N VAL A 338 -8.22 6.06 -1.64
CA VAL A 338 -9.33 6.72 -2.36
C VAL A 338 -10.18 5.67 -3.05
N TYR A 339 -9.56 4.77 -3.80
CA TYR A 339 -10.27 3.66 -4.45
C TYR A 339 -11.00 2.80 -3.42
N ARG A 340 -10.33 2.46 -2.31
CA ARG A 340 -10.95 1.66 -1.25
C ARG A 340 -12.20 2.32 -0.68
N VAL A 341 -12.16 3.63 -0.39
CA VAL A 341 -13.31 4.37 0.13
C VAL A 341 -14.45 4.34 -0.88
N ILE A 342 -14.18 4.67 -2.15
CA ILE A 342 -15.19 4.70 -3.20
C ILE A 342 -15.81 3.31 -3.40
N THR A 343 -14.98 2.27 -3.47
CA THR A 343 -15.45 0.87 -3.61
C THR A 343 -16.36 0.48 -2.46
N LEU A 344 -15.99 0.76 -1.21
CA LEU A 344 -16.83 0.46 -0.05
C LEU A 344 -18.13 1.27 -0.04
N GLU A 345 -18.08 2.57 -0.37
CA GLU A 345 -19.30 3.39 -0.46
C GLU A 345 -20.25 2.87 -1.54
N SER A 346 -19.74 2.38 -2.65
CA SER A 346 -20.56 1.82 -3.74
C SER A 346 -21.30 0.54 -3.35
N CYS A 347 -20.88 -0.13 -2.27
CA CYS A 347 -21.56 -1.33 -1.74
C CYS A 347 -22.73 -1.00 -0.82
N TYR A 348 -23.07 0.27 -0.62
CA TYR A 348 -24.19 0.64 0.25
C TYR A 348 -25.52 0.53 -0.48
N PRO A 349 -26.55 -0.01 0.17
CA PRO A 349 -27.87 -0.17 -0.43
C PRO A 349 -28.45 1.16 -0.98
N GLN A 350 -28.22 2.27 -0.28
CA GLN A 350 -28.65 3.58 -0.75
C GLN A 350 -28.03 3.99 -2.09
N VAL A 351 -26.87 3.44 -2.43
CA VAL A 351 -26.20 3.72 -3.69
C VAL A 351 -26.71 2.81 -4.78
N TYR A 352 -26.65 1.49 -4.61
CA TYR A 352 -27.00 0.57 -5.69
C TYR A 352 -28.51 0.37 -5.90
N GLU A 353 -29.37 0.72 -4.92
CA GLU A 353 -30.84 0.70 -5.10
C GLU A 353 -31.39 1.97 -5.73
N ASN A 354 -30.77 3.13 -5.48
CA ASN A 354 -31.34 4.42 -5.83
C ASN A 354 -30.57 5.18 -6.91
N SER A 355 -29.43 4.65 -7.39
CA SER A 355 -28.54 5.35 -8.31
C SER A 355 -28.01 4.38 -9.37
N ASN A 356 -27.69 4.92 -10.55
CA ASN A 356 -26.80 4.24 -11.47
C ASN A 356 -25.41 4.22 -10.82
N ILE A 357 -24.88 3.03 -10.59
CA ILE A 357 -23.59 2.83 -9.91
C ILE A 357 -22.45 3.50 -10.67
N ASP A 358 -22.45 3.40 -11.99
CA ASP A 358 -21.43 4.01 -12.84
C ASP A 358 -21.43 5.54 -12.70
N ASP A 359 -22.60 6.15 -12.64
CA ASP A 359 -22.72 7.60 -12.45
C ASP A 359 -22.25 8.03 -11.06
N PHE A 360 -22.59 7.23 -10.04
CA PHE A 360 -22.06 7.44 -8.69
C PHE A 360 -20.54 7.35 -8.65
N LEU A 361 -19.97 6.30 -9.25
CA LEU A 361 -18.52 6.09 -9.29
C LEU A 361 -17.78 7.18 -10.06
N LYS A 362 -18.31 7.58 -11.24
CA LYS A 362 -17.75 8.70 -12.02
C LYS A 362 -17.74 9.99 -11.23
N LYS A 363 -18.86 10.30 -10.57
CA LYS A 363 -18.97 11.48 -9.70
C LYS A 363 -17.95 11.42 -8.57
N LYS A 364 -17.86 10.29 -7.87
CA LYS A 364 -16.90 10.12 -6.76
C LYS A 364 -15.46 10.21 -7.22
N LEU A 365 -15.09 9.59 -8.30
CA LEU A 365 -13.74 9.70 -8.86
C LEU A 365 -13.40 11.13 -9.27
N SER A 366 -14.36 11.91 -9.79
CA SER A 366 -14.14 13.32 -10.15
C SER A 366 -13.92 14.24 -8.93
N GLU A 367 -14.42 13.86 -7.75
CA GLU A 367 -14.19 14.61 -6.49
C GLU A 367 -12.74 14.53 -6.00
N TYR A 368 -11.96 13.54 -6.46
CA TYR A 368 -10.59 13.35 -6.07
C TYR A 368 -9.63 13.69 -7.22
N GLN A 369 -8.70 14.59 -6.95
CA GLN A 369 -7.67 14.98 -7.93
C GLN A 369 -6.75 13.80 -8.25
N LEU A 370 -6.36 13.74 -9.52
CA LEU A 370 -5.25 12.88 -9.95
C LEU A 370 -3.93 13.43 -9.42
N ILE A 371 -2.99 12.54 -9.14
CA ILE A 371 -1.62 12.93 -8.78
C ILE A 371 -0.93 13.57 -9.98
N HIS A 372 -1.32 13.18 -11.19
CA HIS A 372 -0.74 13.65 -12.45
C HIS A 372 -1.81 14.27 -13.35
N ASN A 373 -1.41 15.25 -14.14
CA ASN A 373 -2.27 15.84 -15.16
C ASN A 373 -2.25 14.97 -16.41
N VAL A 374 -3.27 14.12 -16.58
CA VAL A 374 -3.39 13.17 -17.70
C VAL A 374 -4.77 13.23 -18.32
N ASP A 375 -4.88 12.79 -19.58
CA ASP A 375 -6.20 12.54 -20.18
C ASP A 375 -6.90 11.41 -19.43
N VAL A 376 -8.06 11.74 -18.88
CA VAL A 376 -8.78 10.84 -17.95
C VAL A 376 -9.68 9.82 -18.64
N LYS A 377 -9.91 9.90 -19.95
CA LYS A 377 -10.95 9.10 -20.61
C LYS A 377 -10.71 7.59 -20.48
N ASP A 378 -9.55 7.12 -20.91
CA ASP A 378 -9.19 5.69 -20.86
C ASP A 378 -8.91 5.25 -19.44
N LEU A 379 -8.23 6.08 -18.65
CA LEU A 379 -7.99 5.84 -17.23
C LEU A 379 -9.31 5.63 -16.47
N LEU A 380 -10.28 6.53 -16.61
CA LEU A 380 -11.57 6.44 -15.93
C LEU A 380 -12.31 5.14 -16.28
N SER A 381 -12.26 4.73 -17.53
CA SER A 381 -12.89 3.49 -17.98
C SER A 381 -12.30 2.26 -17.26
N ILE A 382 -10.98 2.22 -17.07
CA ILE A 382 -10.29 1.12 -16.37
C ILE A 382 -10.54 1.19 -14.87
N GLU A 383 -10.53 2.39 -14.28
CA GLU A 383 -10.86 2.59 -12.87
C GLU A 383 -12.26 2.07 -12.55
N LEU A 384 -13.25 2.43 -13.37
CA LEU A 384 -14.64 1.99 -13.22
C LEU A 384 -14.77 0.47 -13.32
N GLU A 385 -14.11 -0.16 -14.30
CA GLU A 385 -14.14 -1.61 -14.45
C GLU A 385 -13.58 -2.33 -13.23
N SER A 386 -12.45 -1.88 -12.70
CA SER A 386 -11.85 -2.47 -11.51
C SER A 386 -12.74 -2.30 -10.28
N ILE A 387 -13.27 -1.09 -10.05
CA ILE A 387 -14.13 -0.82 -8.89
C ILE A 387 -15.45 -1.59 -9.00
N ASN A 388 -16.00 -1.77 -10.20
CA ASN A 388 -17.18 -2.60 -10.41
C ASN A 388 -16.93 -4.09 -10.11
N LYS A 389 -15.68 -4.54 -10.17
CA LYS A 389 -15.27 -5.87 -9.68
C LYS A 389 -14.96 -5.87 -8.19
N LEU A 390 -15.15 -4.76 -7.47
CA LEU A 390 -14.76 -4.54 -6.08
C LEU A 390 -13.26 -4.79 -5.85
N GLU A 391 -12.44 -4.30 -6.77
CA GLU A 391 -10.98 -4.38 -6.77
C GLU A 391 -10.37 -2.98 -6.75
N ILE A 392 -9.18 -2.87 -6.20
CA ILE A 392 -8.38 -1.64 -6.24
C ILE A 392 -7.68 -1.56 -7.61
N PRO A 393 -7.91 -0.53 -8.42
CA PRO A 393 -7.19 -0.34 -9.68
C PRO A 393 -5.68 -0.31 -9.47
N VAL A 394 -4.94 -0.98 -10.34
CA VAL A 394 -3.48 -0.96 -10.36
C VAL A 394 -2.99 -0.76 -11.80
N PHE A 395 -1.89 -0.02 -11.93
CA PHE A 395 -1.32 0.32 -13.23
C PHE A 395 0.18 0.08 -13.21
N TYR A 396 0.69 -0.41 -14.33
CA TYR A 396 2.10 -0.72 -14.52
C TYR A 396 2.64 -0.09 -15.80
N CYS A 397 3.93 0.20 -15.79
CA CYS A 397 4.65 0.60 -16.99
C CYS A 397 5.93 -0.22 -17.10
N SER A 398 6.19 -0.80 -18.27
CA SER A 398 7.51 -1.37 -18.55
C SER A 398 8.53 -0.25 -18.57
N VAL A 399 9.72 -0.49 -18.03
CA VAL A 399 10.79 0.52 -17.96
C VAL A 399 11.18 1.08 -19.32
N LYS A 400 10.97 0.33 -20.40
CA LYS A 400 11.31 0.73 -21.78
C LYS A 400 10.12 1.22 -22.60
N SER A 401 8.90 1.05 -22.08
CA SER A 401 7.68 1.55 -22.74
C SER A 401 7.28 2.91 -22.19
N ARG A 402 6.45 3.61 -22.95
CA ARG A 402 5.73 4.80 -22.49
C ARG A 402 4.32 4.45 -22.00
N ASP A 403 3.81 3.30 -22.41
CA ASP A 403 2.44 2.91 -22.16
C ASP A 403 2.25 2.45 -20.72
N ILE A 404 1.32 3.07 -20.04
CA ILE A 404 0.88 2.71 -18.69
C ILE A 404 -0.35 1.83 -18.87
N ILE A 405 -0.27 0.59 -18.41
CA ILE A 405 -1.27 -0.44 -18.68
C ILE A 405 -1.92 -0.96 -17.40
N SER A 406 -3.16 -1.41 -17.53
CA SER A 406 -3.82 -2.25 -16.53
C SER A 406 -3.24 -3.68 -16.55
N PRO A 407 -3.54 -4.54 -15.57
CA PRO A 407 -3.15 -5.94 -15.58
C PRO A 407 -3.69 -6.73 -16.80
N GLU A 408 -4.80 -6.28 -17.39
CA GLU A 408 -5.39 -6.84 -18.61
C GLU A 408 -4.75 -6.31 -19.90
N GLY A 409 -3.74 -5.44 -19.80
CA GLY A 409 -2.98 -4.89 -20.92
C GLY A 409 -3.64 -3.69 -21.60
N ARG A 410 -4.71 -3.11 -21.02
CA ARG A 410 -5.34 -1.90 -21.55
C ARG A 410 -4.50 -0.68 -21.21
N ILE A 411 -4.29 0.21 -22.19
CA ILE A 411 -3.54 1.45 -22.00
C ILE A 411 -4.42 2.45 -21.25
N ALA A 412 -3.98 2.88 -20.08
CA ALA A 412 -4.63 3.89 -19.25
C ALA A 412 -4.14 5.31 -19.56
N ALA A 413 -2.84 5.44 -19.82
CA ALA A 413 -2.16 6.70 -20.11
C ALA A 413 -0.79 6.43 -20.74
N LYS A 414 -0.06 7.49 -21.05
CA LYS A 414 1.33 7.38 -21.56
C LYS A 414 2.22 8.41 -20.87
N PHE A 415 3.40 7.98 -20.48
CA PHE A 415 4.47 8.91 -20.11
C PHE A 415 4.99 9.67 -21.32
N PHE A 416 5.56 10.85 -21.09
CA PHE A 416 6.23 11.60 -22.17
C PHE A 416 7.47 10.87 -22.68
N TYR A 417 8.28 10.33 -21.76
CA TYR A 417 9.41 9.43 -22.03
C TYR A 417 9.18 8.06 -21.36
N SER A 418 9.87 7.01 -21.84
CA SER A 418 9.90 5.75 -21.06
C SER A 418 10.60 5.98 -19.72
N PRO A 419 10.23 5.23 -18.65
CA PRO A 419 10.83 5.39 -17.33
C PRO A 419 12.37 5.34 -17.36
N GLU A 420 12.97 4.42 -18.09
CA GLU A 420 14.42 4.32 -18.21
C GLU A 420 15.03 5.55 -18.89
N SER A 421 14.46 6.00 -20.01
CA SER A 421 14.96 7.17 -20.74
C SER A 421 14.85 8.43 -19.90
N TYR A 422 13.73 8.61 -19.20
CA TYR A 422 13.53 9.74 -18.32
C TYR A 422 14.49 9.72 -17.13
N TRP A 423 14.65 8.56 -16.49
CA TRP A 423 15.57 8.37 -15.38
C TRP A 423 17.02 8.67 -15.76
N LYS A 424 17.52 8.13 -16.89
CA LYS A 424 18.85 8.42 -17.37
C LYS A 424 19.05 9.93 -17.64
N LYS A 425 18.05 10.58 -18.23
CA LYS A 425 18.06 12.03 -18.45
C LYS A 425 18.07 12.80 -17.12
N PHE A 426 17.29 12.38 -16.13
CA PHE A 426 17.28 12.96 -14.78
C PHE A 426 18.64 12.78 -14.10
N VAL A 427 19.21 11.59 -14.08
CA VAL A 427 20.53 11.32 -13.48
C VAL A 427 21.61 12.17 -14.15
N SER A 428 21.62 12.22 -15.47
CA SER A 428 22.61 12.99 -16.24
C SER A 428 22.58 14.49 -15.91
N LYS A 429 21.36 15.09 -15.84
CA LYS A 429 21.18 16.55 -15.76
C LYS A 429 21.06 17.09 -14.34
N ASN A 430 20.43 16.34 -13.45
CA ASN A 430 20.03 16.84 -12.13
C ASN A 430 20.85 16.24 -10.98
N ILE A 431 21.41 15.03 -11.15
CA ILE A 431 22.16 14.39 -10.08
C ILE A 431 23.59 14.93 -10.08
N ASP A 432 23.84 15.90 -9.20
CA ASP A 432 25.13 16.50 -8.91
C ASP A 432 25.26 16.77 -7.40
N LYS A 433 26.36 17.37 -7.00
CA LYS A 433 26.64 17.70 -5.60
C LYS A 433 25.65 18.72 -5.04
N GLU A 434 25.27 19.71 -5.82
CA GLU A 434 24.34 20.76 -5.42
C GLU A 434 22.95 20.19 -5.17
N PHE A 435 22.49 19.29 -6.04
CA PHE A 435 21.24 18.57 -5.83
C PHE A 435 21.21 17.89 -4.45
N PHE A 436 22.20 17.07 -4.11
CA PHE A 436 22.23 16.35 -2.85
C PHE A 436 22.36 17.28 -1.64
N ILE A 437 23.11 18.38 -1.73
CA ILE A 437 23.21 19.38 -0.66
C ILE A 437 21.84 20.04 -0.40
N ASN A 438 21.10 20.36 -1.45
CA ASN A 438 19.77 20.94 -1.33
C ASN A 438 18.79 19.94 -0.69
N GLN A 439 18.85 18.66 -1.06
CA GLN A 439 18.05 17.61 -0.42
C GLN A 439 18.43 17.37 1.05
N GLU A 440 19.72 17.46 1.38
CA GLU A 440 20.20 17.38 2.77
C GLU A 440 19.62 18.51 3.63
N LEU A 441 19.55 19.73 3.09
CA LEU A 441 18.97 20.86 3.82
C LEU A 441 17.48 20.63 4.13
N ILE A 442 16.70 20.15 3.15
CA ILE A 442 15.28 19.82 3.36
C ILE A 442 15.16 18.73 4.41
N LEU A 443 15.99 17.69 4.32
CA LEU A 443 16.00 16.56 5.25
C LEU A 443 16.28 17.01 6.70
N ARG A 444 17.31 17.85 6.90
CA ARG A 444 17.66 18.39 8.23
C ARG A 444 16.53 19.22 8.84
N ASN A 445 15.93 20.11 8.05
CA ASN A 445 14.80 20.92 8.50
C ASN A 445 13.61 20.04 8.90
N SER A 446 13.28 19.03 8.08
CA SER A 446 12.17 18.12 8.39
C SER A 446 12.43 17.28 9.66
N ILE A 447 13.68 16.90 9.94
CA ILE A 447 14.02 16.16 11.16
C ILE A 447 13.86 17.03 12.41
N GLN A 448 14.17 18.33 12.32
CA GLN A 448 14.00 19.25 13.45
C GLN A 448 12.53 19.46 13.84
N GLU A 449 11.60 19.22 12.92
CA GLU A 449 10.17 19.27 13.19
C GLU A 449 9.63 18.00 13.88
N ILE A 450 10.46 16.95 13.99
CA ILE A 450 10.12 15.68 14.67
C ILE A 450 10.50 15.82 16.15
N GLU A 451 9.55 16.22 16.98
CA GLU A 451 9.68 16.28 18.44
C GLU A 451 8.89 15.17 19.12
#